data_a370bae040e2bfeb830da80bfc06ac6c
#
_entry.id   a370bae040e2bfeb830da80bfc06ac6c
#
_cell.length_a   1.000
_cell.length_b   1.000
_cell.length_c   1.000
_cell.angle_alpha   90.00
_cell.angle_beta   90.00
_cell.angle_gamma   90.00
#
_symmetry.space_group_name_H-M   'P 1'
#
loop_
_entity.id
_entity.type
_entity.pdbx_description
1 polymer ?
#
loop_
_entity_poly.entity_id
_entity_poly.type
_entity_poly.pdbx_seq_one_letter_code
_entity_poly.pdbx_strand_id
1 'polypeptide(L)'
;MLRKRDYVILIAVLISVLAAVYLTFTEVRNLRSTLSAIEDEKNAIESLNDKAVYLQEIKNKEQDYATVLEEYNRMIPSKPGKNDIIGTMYELGKNCSVDITEIKFDAEVKGQRLMNLPFTINLNGDYIDIFSFFEGIRQQKRIYNIININLTRESSTSDNVYANILLNSYYVK
;
A
#
# COMPACT_ATOMS: atom_id res chain seq x y z
N MET A 1 43.01 -24.07 82.95
CA MET A 1 42.98 -22.60 82.91
C MET A 1 43.69 -22.11 81.63
N LEU A 2 42.94 -21.66 80.66
CA LEU A 2 43.51 -21.07 79.42
C LEU A 2 44.24 -19.77 79.79
N ARG A 3 45.48 -19.60 79.35
CA ARG A 3 46.28 -18.40 79.64
C ARG A 3 45.65 -17.19 78.93
N LYS A 4 45.73 -16.01 79.55
CA LYS A 4 45.20 -14.74 79.03
C LYS A 4 45.62 -14.50 77.54
N ARG A 5 46.74 -15.02 77.16
CA ARG A 5 47.31 -14.97 75.77
C ARG A 5 46.49 -15.80 74.74
N ASP A 6 45.91 -16.92 75.19
CA ASP A 6 45.13 -17.81 74.34
C ASP A 6 43.76 -17.19 74.02
N TYR A 7 43.17 -16.42 74.94
CA TYR A 7 41.93 -15.65 74.66
C TYR A 7 42.13 -14.52 73.66
N VAL A 8 43.29 -13.83 73.71
CA VAL A 8 43.61 -12.77 72.75
C VAL A 8 43.75 -13.33 71.34
N ILE A 9 44.39 -14.48 71.15
CA ILE A 9 44.52 -15.16 69.88
C ILE A 9 43.16 -15.61 69.36
N LEU A 10 42.31 -16.15 70.21
CA LEU A 10 40.95 -16.58 69.84
C LEU A 10 40.10 -15.40 69.37
N ILE A 11 40.16 -14.27 70.05
CA ILE A 11 39.42 -13.04 69.63
C ILE A 11 39.98 -12.50 68.33
N ALA A 12 41.28 -12.51 68.06
CA ALA A 12 41.88 -12.05 66.82
C ALA A 12 41.46 -12.93 65.64
N VAL A 13 41.41 -14.24 65.84
CA VAL A 13 40.91 -15.19 64.81
C VAL A 13 39.42 -14.95 64.48
N LEU A 14 38.60 -14.74 65.56
CA LEU A 14 37.19 -14.47 65.42
C LEU A 14 36.94 -13.18 64.57
N ILE A 15 37.67 -12.11 64.87
CA ILE A 15 37.59 -10.85 64.18
C ILE A 15 38.01 -11.02 62.68
N SER A 16 39.07 -11.78 62.42
CA SER A 16 39.53 -12.08 61.09
C SER A 16 38.48 -12.82 60.25
N VAL A 17 37.83 -13.83 60.84
CA VAL A 17 36.76 -14.59 60.19
C VAL A 17 35.56 -13.69 59.91
N LEU A 18 35.14 -12.85 60.87
CA LEU A 18 34.03 -11.90 60.64
C LEU A 18 34.34 -10.89 59.54
N ALA A 19 35.57 -10.37 59.51
CA ALA A 19 36.00 -9.48 58.45
C ALA A 19 36.00 -10.15 57.07
N ALA A 20 36.45 -11.40 56.98
CA ALA A 20 36.40 -12.16 55.73
C ALA A 20 34.98 -12.42 55.24
N VAL A 21 34.06 -12.79 56.18
CA VAL A 21 32.62 -12.98 55.82
C VAL A 21 31.97 -11.66 55.36
N TYR A 22 32.30 -10.56 56.01
CA TYR A 22 31.78 -9.24 55.62
C TYR A 22 32.25 -8.84 54.20
N LEU A 23 33.52 -9.04 53.87
CA LEU A 23 34.05 -8.75 52.53
C LEU A 23 33.40 -9.62 51.46
N THR A 24 33.25 -10.91 51.68
CA THR A 24 32.59 -11.81 50.72
C THR A 24 31.12 -11.46 50.56
N PHE A 25 30.41 -11.03 51.59
CA PHE A 25 29.02 -10.61 51.51
C PHE A 25 28.85 -9.33 50.65
N THR A 26 29.75 -8.35 50.81
CA THR A 26 29.72 -7.13 49.99
C THR A 26 30.00 -7.38 48.51
N GLU A 27 30.93 -8.27 48.17
CA GLU A 27 31.26 -8.69 46.81
C GLU A 27 30.07 -9.37 46.16
N VAL A 28 29.40 -10.31 46.82
CA VAL A 28 28.22 -11.01 46.29
C VAL A 28 27.07 -10.04 46.07
N ARG A 29 26.91 -9.05 46.92
CA ARG A 29 25.85 -8.02 46.74
C ARG A 29 26.09 -7.13 45.53
N ASN A 30 27.35 -6.71 45.32
CA ASN A 30 27.73 -5.91 44.17
C ASN A 30 27.57 -6.69 42.85
N LEU A 31 27.95 -7.97 42.83
CA LEU A 31 27.75 -8.84 41.67
C LEU A 31 26.27 -8.98 41.31
N ARG A 32 25.38 -9.15 42.25
CA ARG A 32 23.93 -9.23 42.00
C ARG A 32 23.37 -7.94 41.42
N SER A 33 23.78 -6.78 41.93
CA SER A 33 23.31 -5.49 41.39
C SER A 33 23.81 -5.23 39.99
N THR A 34 25.03 -5.67 39.66
CA THR A 34 25.57 -5.55 38.31
C THR A 34 24.86 -6.50 37.31
N LEU A 35 24.57 -7.72 37.73
CA LEU A 35 23.81 -8.67 36.90
C LEU A 35 22.38 -8.19 36.62
N SER A 36 21.69 -7.63 37.62
CA SER A 36 20.36 -7.07 37.41
C SER A 36 20.38 -5.85 36.44
N ALA A 37 21.39 -4.99 36.57
CA ALA A 37 21.55 -3.87 35.64
C ALA A 37 21.79 -4.31 34.19
N ILE A 38 22.59 -5.36 33.97
CA ILE A 38 22.81 -5.96 32.65
C ILE A 38 21.50 -6.57 32.09
N GLU A 39 20.72 -7.21 32.95
CA GLU A 39 19.44 -7.79 32.55
C GLU A 39 18.41 -6.72 32.17
N ASP A 40 18.36 -5.63 32.92
CA ASP A 40 17.51 -4.47 32.64
C ASP A 40 17.92 -3.78 31.31
N GLU A 41 19.23 -3.58 31.09
CA GLU A 41 19.71 -3.05 29.80
C GLU A 41 19.42 -3.98 28.63
N LYS A 42 19.57 -5.29 28.79
CA LYS A 42 19.23 -6.28 27.78
C LYS A 42 17.74 -6.23 27.42
N ASN A 43 16.88 -6.18 28.43
CA ASN A 43 15.43 -6.06 28.22
C ASN A 43 15.06 -4.75 27.54
N ALA A 44 15.75 -3.65 27.87
CA ALA A 44 15.57 -2.36 27.21
C ALA A 44 15.97 -2.42 25.71
N ILE A 45 17.11 -3.05 25.39
CA ILE A 45 17.57 -3.26 24.03
C ILE A 45 16.57 -4.13 23.25
N GLU A 46 16.09 -5.21 23.82
CA GLU A 46 15.11 -6.10 23.19
C GLU A 46 13.81 -5.34 22.88
N SER A 47 13.30 -4.55 23.84
CA SER A 47 12.11 -3.73 23.63
C SER A 47 12.28 -2.65 22.54
N LEU A 48 13.48 -2.07 22.43
CA LEU A 48 13.80 -1.11 21.37
C LEU A 48 13.91 -1.78 20.01
N ASN A 49 14.47 -2.99 19.96
CA ASN A 49 14.56 -3.77 18.73
C ASN A 49 13.16 -4.17 18.23
N ASP A 50 12.29 -4.64 19.14
CA ASP A 50 10.89 -4.96 18.80
C ASP A 50 10.14 -3.74 18.26
N LYS A 51 10.33 -2.57 18.86
CA LYS A 51 9.77 -1.32 18.35
C LYS A 51 10.32 -0.95 16.97
N ALA A 52 11.62 -1.16 16.74
CA ALA A 52 12.23 -0.88 15.43
C ALA A 52 11.68 -1.81 14.35
N VAL A 53 11.52 -3.10 14.64
CA VAL A 53 10.90 -4.08 13.73
C VAL A 53 9.45 -3.70 13.44
N TYR A 54 8.68 -3.36 14.47
CA TYR A 54 7.28 -2.93 14.32
C TYR A 54 7.15 -1.66 13.45
N LEU A 55 8.00 -0.66 13.67
CA LEU A 55 8.01 0.55 12.86
C LEU A 55 8.41 0.28 11.40
N GLN A 56 9.34 -0.64 11.19
CA GLN A 56 9.72 -1.06 9.83
C GLN A 56 8.56 -1.78 9.12
N GLU A 57 7.82 -2.60 9.83
CA GLU A 57 6.63 -3.27 9.29
C GLU A 57 5.53 -2.27 8.91
N ILE A 58 5.28 -1.27 9.78
CA ILE A 58 4.32 -0.18 9.47
C ILE A 58 4.76 0.59 8.23
N LYS A 59 6.05 0.93 8.13
CA LYS A 59 6.59 1.66 6.98
C LYS A 59 6.45 0.87 5.67
N ASN A 60 6.68 -0.43 5.71
CA ASN A 60 6.49 -1.30 4.55
C ASN A 60 5.00 -1.34 4.14
N LYS A 61 4.09 -1.48 5.11
CA LYS A 61 2.64 -1.43 4.84
C LYS A 61 2.19 -0.07 4.28
N GLU A 62 2.77 1.03 4.74
CA GLU A 62 2.48 2.37 4.20
C GLU A 62 2.86 2.48 2.72
N GLN A 63 4.01 1.92 2.32
CA GLN A 63 4.42 1.87 0.91
C GLN A 63 3.48 1.01 0.07
N ASP A 64 3.06 -0.15 0.58
CA ASP A 64 2.09 -1.02 -0.10
C ASP A 64 0.74 -0.30 -0.28
N TYR A 65 0.26 0.38 0.75
CA TYR A 65 -0.98 1.17 0.67
C TYR A 65 -0.87 2.35 -0.30
N ALA A 66 0.28 3.04 -0.36
CA ALA A 66 0.49 4.12 -1.31
C ALA A 66 0.40 3.63 -2.76
N THR A 67 1.00 2.47 -3.06
CA THR A 67 0.93 1.84 -4.39
C THR A 67 -0.51 1.46 -4.76
N VAL A 68 -1.23 0.84 -3.82
CA VAL A 68 -2.63 0.45 -4.02
C VAL A 68 -3.52 1.68 -4.22
N LEU A 69 -3.31 2.75 -3.45
CA LEU A 69 -4.05 4.01 -3.61
C LEU A 69 -3.76 4.67 -4.98
N GLU A 70 -2.53 4.62 -5.46
CA GLU A 70 -2.19 5.14 -6.78
C GLU A 70 -2.90 4.35 -7.89
N GLU A 71 -2.98 3.03 -7.76
CA GLU A 71 -3.71 2.19 -8.69
C GLU A 71 -5.22 2.49 -8.67
N TYR A 72 -5.84 2.64 -7.50
CA TYR A 72 -7.23 3.07 -7.37
C TYR A 72 -7.47 4.45 -7.98
N ASN A 73 -6.56 5.40 -7.77
CA ASN A 73 -6.67 6.74 -8.36
C ASN A 73 -6.56 6.74 -9.89
N ARG A 74 -5.87 5.77 -10.48
CA ARG A 74 -5.85 5.56 -11.93
C ARG A 74 -7.15 4.96 -12.44
N MET A 75 -7.76 4.05 -11.68
CA MET A 75 -9.05 3.44 -12.04
C MET A 75 -10.21 4.43 -11.90
N ILE A 76 -10.24 5.20 -10.80
CA ILE A 76 -11.28 6.19 -10.49
C ILE A 76 -10.60 7.49 -10.07
N PRO A 77 -10.26 8.36 -11.02
CA PRO A 77 -9.56 9.60 -10.71
C PRO A 77 -10.43 10.59 -9.93
N SER A 78 -9.78 11.56 -9.29
CA SER A 78 -10.46 12.65 -8.54
C SER A 78 -11.05 13.75 -9.43
N LYS A 79 -10.79 13.72 -10.75
CA LYS A 79 -11.28 14.69 -11.72
C LYS A 79 -11.83 13.99 -12.95
N PRO A 80 -12.79 14.58 -13.67
CA PRO A 80 -13.37 13.99 -14.87
C PRO A 80 -12.36 13.61 -15.96
N GLY A 81 -11.29 14.39 -16.14
CA GLY A 81 -10.19 14.10 -17.08
C GLY A 81 -10.66 13.88 -18.51
N LYS A 82 -11.53 14.75 -19.05
CA LYS A 82 -12.09 14.61 -20.42
C LYS A 82 -11.01 14.50 -21.49
N ASN A 83 -9.96 15.31 -21.38
CA ASN A 83 -8.84 15.28 -22.33
C ASN A 83 -8.08 13.95 -22.30
N ASP A 84 -7.91 13.36 -21.12
CA ASP A 84 -7.26 12.06 -20.97
C ASP A 84 -8.10 10.95 -21.60
N ILE A 85 -9.43 11.01 -21.44
CA ILE A 85 -10.38 10.07 -22.08
C ILE A 85 -10.26 10.19 -23.60
N ILE A 86 -10.30 11.42 -24.13
CA ILE A 86 -10.16 11.66 -25.57
C ILE A 86 -8.85 11.06 -26.09
N GLY A 87 -7.72 11.40 -25.44
CA GLY A 87 -6.40 10.89 -25.82
C GLY A 87 -6.34 9.37 -25.85
N THR A 88 -6.83 8.73 -24.78
CA THR A 88 -6.87 7.27 -24.66
C THR A 88 -7.71 6.62 -25.74
N MET A 89 -8.89 7.16 -26.04
CA MET A 89 -9.77 6.61 -27.06
C MET A 89 -9.19 6.74 -28.47
N TYR A 90 -8.60 7.89 -28.81
CA TYR A 90 -7.93 8.07 -30.11
C TYR A 90 -6.71 7.16 -30.26
N GLU A 91 -5.90 7.01 -29.21
CA GLU A 91 -4.76 6.08 -29.24
C GLU A 91 -5.23 4.64 -29.44
N LEU A 92 -6.29 4.24 -28.74
CA LEU A 92 -6.89 2.92 -28.91
C LEU A 92 -7.47 2.72 -30.31
N GLY A 93 -8.20 3.70 -30.84
CA GLY A 93 -8.71 3.67 -32.21
C GLY A 93 -7.60 3.46 -33.23
N LYS A 94 -6.50 4.19 -33.10
CA LYS A 94 -5.33 4.04 -33.95
C LYS A 94 -4.71 2.64 -33.89
N ASN A 95 -4.62 2.08 -32.69
CA ASN A 95 -4.04 0.74 -32.46
C ASN A 95 -4.92 -0.38 -33.02
N CYS A 96 -6.23 -0.16 -33.08
CA CYS A 96 -7.21 -1.11 -33.60
C CYS A 96 -7.63 -0.82 -35.06
N SER A 97 -6.99 0.14 -35.75
CA SER A 97 -7.35 0.55 -37.12
C SER A 97 -8.80 1.05 -37.28
N VAL A 98 -9.33 1.66 -36.21
CA VAL A 98 -10.68 2.23 -36.20
C VAL A 98 -10.59 3.74 -36.29
N ASP A 99 -11.41 4.34 -37.14
CA ASP A 99 -11.50 5.79 -37.27
C ASP A 99 -12.58 6.36 -36.35
N ILE A 100 -12.16 7.18 -35.37
CA ILE A 100 -13.07 7.86 -34.48
C ILE A 100 -13.48 9.19 -35.06
N THR A 101 -14.74 9.30 -35.47
CA THR A 101 -15.30 10.48 -36.13
C THR A 101 -15.73 11.54 -35.08
N GLU A 102 -16.22 11.15 -33.95
CA GLU A 102 -16.68 12.07 -32.92
C GLU A 102 -16.61 11.46 -31.50
N ILE A 103 -16.23 12.29 -30.51
CA ILE A 103 -16.41 11.98 -29.09
C ILE A 103 -17.20 13.14 -28.47
N LYS A 104 -18.37 12.85 -27.96
CA LYS A 104 -19.26 13.84 -27.34
C LYS A 104 -19.51 13.51 -25.88
N PHE A 105 -19.25 14.45 -24.98
CA PHE A 105 -19.54 14.32 -23.56
C PHE A 105 -20.91 14.92 -23.24
N ASP A 106 -21.70 14.18 -22.47
CA ASP A 106 -22.97 14.65 -21.95
C ASP A 106 -22.79 15.32 -20.57
N ALA A 107 -23.91 15.79 -20.00
CA ALA A 107 -23.90 16.38 -18.66
C ALA A 107 -23.51 15.36 -17.60
N GLU A 108 -22.67 15.79 -16.68
CA GLU A 108 -22.26 14.97 -15.55
C GLU A 108 -23.45 14.63 -14.65
N VAL A 109 -23.56 13.36 -14.26
CA VAL A 109 -24.66 12.87 -13.44
C VAL A 109 -24.13 12.47 -12.06
N LYS A 110 -24.73 13.04 -11.00
CA LYS A 110 -24.36 12.71 -9.64
C LYS A 110 -24.91 11.34 -9.24
N GLY A 111 -24.00 10.37 -9.00
CA GLY A 111 -24.33 9.11 -8.37
C GLY A 111 -24.29 9.18 -6.84
N GLN A 112 -24.48 8.06 -6.16
CA GLN A 112 -24.46 7.99 -4.69
C GLN A 112 -23.07 8.28 -4.09
N ARG A 113 -22.02 7.75 -4.66
CA ARG A 113 -20.63 7.89 -4.19
C ARG A 113 -19.69 8.47 -5.23
N LEU A 114 -19.99 8.29 -6.51
CA LEU A 114 -19.17 8.69 -7.64
C LEU A 114 -19.96 9.64 -8.54
N MET A 115 -19.26 10.46 -9.27
CA MET A 115 -19.78 11.22 -10.39
C MET A 115 -19.68 10.38 -11.65
N ASN A 116 -20.74 10.38 -12.45
CA ASN A 116 -20.80 9.71 -13.75
C ASN A 116 -20.58 10.75 -14.85
N LEU A 117 -19.69 10.44 -15.75
CA LEU A 117 -19.44 11.22 -16.96
C LEU A 117 -19.86 10.39 -18.18
N PRO A 118 -21.11 10.54 -18.66
CA PRO A 118 -21.54 9.87 -19.87
C PRO A 118 -20.89 10.51 -21.09
N PHE A 119 -20.54 9.69 -22.06
CA PHE A 119 -20.02 10.16 -23.34
C PHE A 119 -20.34 9.16 -24.46
N THR A 120 -20.48 9.68 -25.66
CA THR A 120 -20.76 8.92 -26.86
C THR A 120 -19.56 8.96 -27.77
N ILE A 121 -19.20 7.83 -28.35
CA ILE A 121 -18.18 7.69 -29.38
C ILE A 121 -18.83 7.23 -30.66
N ASN A 122 -18.59 7.96 -31.75
CA ASN A 122 -18.92 7.55 -33.10
C ASN A 122 -17.64 7.12 -33.81
N LEU A 123 -17.64 5.93 -34.35
CA LEU A 123 -16.47 5.36 -35.00
C LEU A 123 -16.88 4.56 -36.23
N ASN A 124 -15.91 4.40 -37.15
CA ASN A 124 -16.04 3.67 -38.40
C ASN A 124 -14.86 2.72 -38.56
N GLY A 125 -15.10 1.52 -39.06
CA GLY A 125 -14.07 0.50 -39.29
C GLY A 125 -14.68 -0.85 -39.62
N ASP A 126 -13.81 -1.83 -39.81
CA ASP A 126 -14.24 -3.20 -40.02
C ASP A 126 -14.79 -3.79 -38.73
N TYR A 127 -15.73 -4.74 -38.83
CA TYR A 127 -16.37 -5.35 -37.65
C TYR A 127 -15.37 -5.95 -36.68
N ILE A 128 -14.31 -6.59 -37.18
CA ILE A 128 -13.27 -7.20 -36.34
C ILE A 128 -12.46 -6.14 -35.59
N ASP A 129 -12.16 -5.04 -36.23
CA ASP A 129 -11.40 -3.91 -35.66
C ASP A 129 -12.22 -3.20 -34.59
N ILE A 130 -13.52 -3.01 -34.82
CA ILE A 130 -14.46 -2.47 -33.84
C ILE A 130 -14.54 -3.41 -32.61
N PHE A 131 -14.59 -4.73 -32.81
CA PHE A 131 -14.58 -5.68 -31.72
C PHE A 131 -13.28 -5.62 -30.91
N SER A 132 -12.13 -5.50 -31.60
CA SER A 132 -10.83 -5.30 -30.97
C SER A 132 -10.77 -4.00 -30.14
N PHE A 133 -11.42 -2.95 -30.62
CA PHE A 133 -11.56 -1.69 -29.89
C PHE A 133 -12.35 -1.87 -28.58
N PHE A 134 -13.45 -2.63 -28.57
CA PHE A 134 -14.19 -2.95 -27.35
C PHE A 134 -13.36 -3.72 -26.35
N GLU A 135 -12.61 -4.73 -26.80
CA GLU A 135 -11.70 -5.46 -25.90
C GLU A 135 -10.60 -4.54 -25.36
N GLY A 136 -10.10 -3.62 -26.17
CA GLY A 136 -9.14 -2.62 -25.76
C GLY A 136 -9.69 -1.65 -24.71
N ILE A 137 -10.96 -1.24 -24.80
CA ILE A 137 -11.62 -0.43 -23.76
C ILE A 137 -11.66 -1.19 -22.41
N ARG A 138 -11.97 -2.49 -22.44
CA ARG A 138 -12.04 -3.34 -21.23
C ARG A 138 -10.68 -3.53 -20.55
N GLN A 139 -9.59 -3.43 -21.30
CA GLN A 139 -8.23 -3.56 -20.80
C GLN A 139 -7.66 -2.23 -20.25
N GLN A 140 -8.39 -1.12 -20.40
CA GLN A 140 -7.93 0.15 -19.87
C GLN A 140 -7.88 0.16 -18.33
N LYS A 141 -6.92 0.88 -17.77
CA LYS A 141 -6.79 1.05 -16.32
C LYS A 141 -7.99 1.78 -15.72
N ARG A 142 -8.49 2.79 -16.43
CA ARG A 142 -9.69 3.54 -16.03
C ARG A 142 -10.94 2.71 -16.28
N ILE A 143 -11.88 2.77 -15.33
CA ILE A 143 -13.13 2.04 -15.44
C ILE A 143 -14.07 2.75 -16.43
N TYR A 144 -14.45 2.02 -17.47
CA TYR A 144 -15.49 2.40 -18.42
C TYR A 144 -16.63 1.39 -18.39
N ASN A 145 -17.86 1.88 -18.36
CA ASN A 145 -19.05 1.05 -18.47
C ASN A 145 -19.75 1.33 -19.79
N ILE A 146 -19.83 0.31 -20.65
CA ILE A 146 -20.56 0.40 -21.91
C ILE A 146 -22.04 0.24 -21.62
N ILE A 147 -22.84 1.25 -21.94
CA ILE A 147 -24.30 1.27 -21.69
C ILE A 147 -25.05 0.76 -22.91
N ASN A 148 -24.66 1.24 -24.09
CA ASN A 148 -25.31 0.89 -25.33
C ASN A 148 -24.32 0.86 -26.49
N ILE A 149 -24.56 -0.04 -27.43
CA ILE A 149 -23.81 -0.18 -28.69
C ILE A 149 -24.82 -0.30 -29.80
N ASN A 150 -24.76 0.62 -30.76
CA ASN A 150 -25.51 0.55 -32.02
C ASN A 150 -24.53 0.36 -33.15
N LEU A 151 -24.68 -0.73 -33.91
CA LEU A 151 -23.88 -1.04 -35.09
C LEU A 151 -24.75 -0.94 -36.34
N THR A 152 -24.30 -0.17 -37.31
CA THR A 152 -24.99 0.02 -38.57
C THR A 152 -24.02 -0.22 -39.75
N ARG A 153 -24.34 -1.16 -40.62
CA ARG A 153 -23.53 -1.41 -41.82
C ARG A 153 -23.77 -0.31 -42.84
N GLU A 154 -22.71 0.16 -43.47
CA GLU A 154 -22.77 1.22 -44.46
C GLU A 154 -23.58 0.80 -45.72
N SER A 155 -23.36 -0.43 -46.18
CA SER A 155 -24.13 -1.04 -47.27
C SER A 155 -24.10 -2.57 -47.16
N SER A 156 -24.99 -3.25 -47.88
CA SER A 156 -25.05 -4.72 -47.88
C SER A 156 -23.79 -5.40 -48.45
N THR A 157 -22.97 -4.65 -49.20
CA THR A 157 -21.75 -5.14 -49.85
C THR A 157 -20.46 -4.61 -49.20
N SER A 158 -20.54 -3.74 -48.21
CA SER A 158 -19.40 -3.18 -47.49
C SER A 158 -19.17 -3.93 -46.17
N ASP A 159 -17.93 -4.24 -45.87
CA ASP A 159 -17.55 -4.76 -44.53
C ASP A 159 -17.41 -3.65 -43.48
N ASN A 160 -17.52 -2.40 -43.93
CA ASN A 160 -17.41 -1.21 -43.13
C ASN A 160 -18.67 -1.02 -42.26
N VAL A 161 -18.46 -0.79 -40.95
CA VAL A 161 -19.51 -0.65 -39.96
C VAL A 161 -19.35 0.67 -39.22
N TYR A 162 -20.44 1.40 -39.08
CA TYR A 162 -20.55 2.54 -38.20
C TYR A 162 -20.99 2.07 -36.83
N ALA A 163 -20.25 2.45 -35.78
CA ALA A 163 -20.63 2.15 -34.44
C ALA A 163 -20.87 3.45 -33.65
N ASN A 164 -22.01 3.49 -32.96
CA ASN A 164 -22.33 4.50 -31.99
C ASN A 164 -22.35 3.85 -30.59
N ILE A 165 -21.46 4.29 -29.71
CA ILE A 165 -21.24 3.66 -28.42
C ILE A 165 -21.47 4.68 -27.31
N LEU A 166 -22.39 4.38 -26.41
CA LEU A 166 -22.61 5.17 -25.20
C LEU A 166 -21.86 4.53 -24.03
N LEU A 167 -20.98 5.30 -23.40
CA LEU A 167 -20.17 4.88 -22.27
C LEU A 167 -20.33 5.80 -21.06
N ASN A 168 -20.11 5.25 -19.88
CA ASN A 168 -19.90 6.01 -18.66
C ASN A 168 -18.47 5.86 -18.19
N SER A 169 -17.84 6.96 -17.80
CA SER A 169 -16.65 6.99 -16.98
C SER A 169 -16.98 7.51 -15.58
N TYR A 170 -16.20 7.11 -14.60
CA TYR A 170 -16.43 7.46 -13.19
C TYR A 170 -15.28 8.27 -12.63
N TYR A 171 -15.61 9.16 -11.68
CA TYR A 171 -14.61 9.90 -10.90
C TYR A 171 -15.15 10.22 -9.50
N VAL A 172 -14.25 10.46 -8.56
CA VAL A 172 -14.62 10.85 -7.17
C VAL A 172 -14.98 12.34 -7.16
N LYS A 173 -16.00 12.69 -6.37
CA LYS A 173 -16.43 14.08 -6.18
C LYS A 173 -15.49 14.82 -5.24
#